data_7401d0ee614058635996ae2500310170
#
_entry.id   7401d0ee614058635996ae2500310170
#
_cell.length_a   1.000
_cell.length_b   1.000
_cell.length_c   1.000
_cell.angle_alpha   90.00
_cell.angle_beta   90.00
_cell.angle_gamma   90.00
#
_symmetry.space_group_name_H-M   'P 1'
#
loop_
_entity.id
_entity.type
_entity.pdbx_description
1 polymer ?
#
loop_
_entity_poly.entity_id
_entity_poly.type
_entity_poly.pdbx_seq_one_letter_code
_entity_poly.pdbx_strand_id
1 'polypeptide(L)'
;MTISELKSDVAHLGFEKEIEDEALFFASANRALSLIYIDRPVSKTATLSFRGPRITLLRDLIEHKGGEHIVIPITGKSLSFRSSGVGTCYISDSSGTSTVKLNGDRQLTKQFLSSDGSITFTGEFSYTINNLAVFEDLLSNNAIDIPEYSPNRELSPEDYCDGFRAFSGYPKDKFGNTVDAVKLVDGKVIAPFDYRGDLYLTYYRTPAPIKSSTYDEKIDVTDECAPLLPILTASFLWLDDDAGKAQYYMSLYRDMIANIRRFSNNKVDTEYSVNGWA
;
A
#
# COMPACT_ATOMS: atom_id res chain seq x y z
N MET A 1 -25.55 -1.53 -13.17
CA MET A 1 -26.58 -0.51 -12.88
C MET A 1 -25.98 0.87 -13.12
N THR A 2 -26.62 1.72 -13.87
CA THR A 2 -26.29 3.15 -14.06
C THR A 2 -27.12 4.02 -13.11
N ILE A 3 -26.80 5.31 -13.02
CA ILE A 3 -27.62 6.24 -12.23
C ILE A 3 -29.02 6.39 -12.81
N SER A 4 -29.15 6.37 -14.15
CA SER A 4 -30.46 6.42 -14.81
C SER A 4 -31.33 5.22 -14.46
N GLU A 5 -30.74 4.02 -14.47
CA GLU A 5 -31.43 2.79 -14.05
C GLU A 5 -31.83 2.85 -12.56
N LEU A 6 -30.92 3.31 -11.69
CA LEU A 6 -31.21 3.49 -10.26
C LEU A 6 -32.37 4.47 -10.04
N LYS A 7 -32.36 5.62 -10.71
CA LYS A 7 -33.47 6.60 -10.63
C LYS A 7 -34.80 5.98 -11.09
N SER A 8 -34.79 5.26 -12.20
CA SER A 8 -35.97 4.55 -12.70
C SER A 8 -36.52 3.54 -11.69
N ASP A 9 -35.64 2.71 -11.12
CA ASP A 9 -36.03 1.69 -10.15
C ASP A 9 -36.58 2.32 -8.87
N VAL A 10 -35.97 3.39 -8.37
CA VAL A 10 -36.44 4.13 -7.20
C VAL A 10 -37.78 4.82 -7.48
N ALA A 11 -37.98 5.38 -8.70
CA ALA A 11 -39.29 5.93 -9.10
C ALA A 11 -40.41 4.89 -9.03
N HIS A 12 -40.15 3.67 -9.52
CA HIS A 12 -41.11 2.57 -9.44
C HIS A 12 -41.48 2.13 -8.00
N LEU A 13 -40.64 2.48 -7.02
CA LEU A 13 -40.89 2.31 -5.58
C LEU A 13 -41.73 3.45 -4.96
N GLY A 14 -42.17 4.41 -5.78
CA GLY A 14 -43.08 5.48 -5.38
C GLY A 14 -42.40 6.83 -5.07
N PHE A 15 -41.19 7.07 -5.55
CA PHE A 15 -40.41 8.28 -5.27
C PHE A 15 -40.22 9.19 -6.49
N GLU A 16 -41.25 9.39 -7.29
CA GLU A 16 -41.16 10.22 -8.49
C GLU A 16 -40.75 11.68 -8.19
N LYS A 17 -41.25 12.24 -7.08
CA LYS A 17 -40.96 13.64 -6.67
C LYS A 17 -39.62 13.79 -5.95
N GLU A 18 -39.25 12.83 -5.13
CA GLU A 18 -38.03 12.85 -4.31
C GLU A 18 -36.77 12.70 -5.20
N ILE A 19 -36.92 12.10 -6.38
CA ILE A 19 -35.86 12.01 -7.37
C ILE A 19 -35.54 13.39 -8.02
N GLU A 20 -36.51 14.32 -8.02
CA GLU A 20 -36.30 15.69 -8.48
C GLU A 20 -35.37 16.49 -7.56
N ASP A 21 -35.38 16.18 -6.24
CA ASP A 21 -34.34 16.68 -5.32
C ASP A 21 -33.08 15.82 -5.45
N GLU A 22 -32.23 16.23 -6.40
CA GLU A 22 -30.98 15.51 -6.67
C GLU A 22 -30.07 15.41 -5.44
N ALA A 23 -30.04 16.42 -4.58
CA ALA A 23 -29.18 16.42 -3.40
C ALA A 23 -29.60 15.32 -2.41
N LEU A 24 -30.90 15.22 -2.13
CA LEU A 24 -31.46 14.21 -1.26
C LEU A 24 -31.30 12.79 -1.86
N PHE A 25 -31.57 12.66 -3.16
CA PHE A 25 -31.43 11.38 -3.87
C PHE A 25 -29.98 10.87 -3.81
N PHE A 26 -28.98 11.71 -4.20
CA PHE A 26 -27.59 11.29 -4.20
C PHE A 26 -27.05 11.02 -2.80
N ALA A 27 -27.48 11.80 -1.79
CA ALA A 27 -27.12 11.53 -0.41
C ALA A 27 -27.61 10.16 0.06
N SER A 28 -28.90 9.84 -0.22
CA SER A 28 -29.53 8.57 0.12
C SER A 28 -28.89 7.39 -0.63
N ALA A 29 -28.62 7.55 -1.93
CA ALA A 29 -27.97 6.52 -2.76
C ALA A 29 -26.53 6.25 -2.30
N ASN A 30 -25.74 7.28 -1.98
CA ASN A 30 -24.39 7.12 -1.46
C ASN A 30 -24.38 6.44 -0.08
N ARG A 31 -25.34 6.78 0.79
CA ARG A 31 -25.50 6.12 2.08
C ARG A 31 -25.86 4.64 1.91
N ALA A 32 -26.75 4.32 0.98
CA ALA A 32 -27.13 2.96 0.63
C ALA A 32 -25.91 2.17 0.10
N LEU A 33 -25.18 2.74 -0.84
CA LEU A 33 -23.99 2.14 -1.42
C LEU A 33 -22.92 1.85 -0.35
N SER A 34 -22.69 2.79 0.54
CA SER A 34 -21.74 2.63 1.66
C SER A 34 -22.14 1.49 2.60
N LEU A 35 -23.42 1.34 2.90
CA LEU A 35 -23.92 0.25 3.75
C LEU A 35 -23.78 -1.11 3.07
N ILE A 36 -24.07 -1.20 1.76
CA ILE A 36 -23.82 -2.41 0.97
C ILE A 36 -22.37 -2.84 1.05
N TYR A 37 -21.42 -1.90 0.95
CA TYR A 37 -19.98 -2.20 1.06
C TYR A 37 -19.53 -2.59 2.48
N ILE A 38 -20.26 -2.17 3.51
CA ILE A 38 -20.06 -2.65 4.88
C ILE A 38 -20.50 -4.11 5.01
N ASP A 39 -21.68 -4.42 4.49
CA ASP A 39 -22.26 -5.74 4.57
C ASP A 39 -21.64 -6.76 3.60
N ARG A 40 -21.18 -6.29 2.44
CA ARG A 40 -20.52 -7.08 1.40
C ARG A 40 -19.26 -6.34 0.92
N PRO A 41 -18.17 -6.43 1.69
CA PRO A 41 -16.91 -5.78 1.34
C PRO A 41 -16.39 -6.26 -0.02
N VAL A 42 -16.08 -5.31 -0.90
CA VAL A 42 -15.45 -5.59 -2.19
C VAL A 42 -13.94 -5.54 -2.04
N SER A 43 -13.27 -6.64 -2.42
CA SER A 43 -11.82 -6.71 -2.41
C SER A 43 -11.24 -6.38 -3.78
N LYS A 44 -10.08 -5.72 -3.76
CA LYS A 44 -9.21 -5.50 -4.91
C LYS A 44 -7.80 -5.96 -4.58
N THR A 45 -7.02 -6.22 -5.62
CA THR A 45 -5.59 -6.52 -5.47
C THR A 45 -4.78 -5.37 -6.07
N ALA A 46 -3.89 -4.81 -5.26
CA ALA A 46 -2.86 -3.87 -5.71
C ALA A 46 -1.54 -4.61 -5.91
N THR A 47 -0.78 -4.21 -6.92
CA THR A 47 0.55 -4.73 -7.18
C THR A 47 1.57 -3.64 -6.90
N LEU A 48 2.49 -3.91 -5.98
CA LEU A 48 3.62 -3.05 -5.67
C LEU A 48 4.89 -3.69 -6.25
N SER A 49 5.57 -2.96 -7.13
CA SER A 49 6.85 -3.40 -7.67
C SER A 49 7.99 -2.73 -6.93
N PHE A 50 8.70 -3.51 -6.12
CA PHE A 50 9.91 -3.05 -5.44
C PHE A 50 11.11 -3.23 -6.35
N ARG A 51 11.53 -2.14 -6.95
CA ARG A 51 12.72 -2.06 -7.81
C ARG A 51 13.65 -1.03 -7.19
N GLY A 52 14.66 -1.48 -6.54
CA GLY A 52 15.65 -0.61 -5.95
C GLY A 52 17.05 -1.18 -6.10
N PRO A 53 18.11 -0.40 -5.94
CA PRO A 53 19.46 -0.92 -5.93
C PRO A 53 19.60 -1.97 -4.82
N ARG A 54 20.32 -3.06 -5.07
CA ARG A 54 20.70 -3.98 -3.99
C ARG A 54 21.59 -3.22 -3.03
N ILE A 55 21.22 -3.26 -1.76
CA ILE A 55 21.94 -2.60 -0.69
C ILE A 55 22.36 -3.67 0.29
N THR A 56 23.65 -3.68 0.58
CA THR A 56 24.22 -4.48 1.66
C THR A 56 24.72 -3.55 2.72
N LEU A 57 24.09 -3.58 3.89
CA LEU A 57 24.59 -2.87 5.06
C LEU A 57 25.82 -3.61 5.58
N LEU A 58 26.95 -2.93 5.60
CA LEU A 58 28.22 -3.48 6.10
C LEU A 58 28.34 -3.27 7.60
N ARG A 59 28.00 -2.07 8.10
CA ARG A 59 28.02 -1.69 9.52
C ARG A 59 26.96 -0.62 9.81
N ASP A 60 26.21 -0.81 10.89
CA ASP A 60 25.25 0.20 11.38
C ASP A 60 25.96 1.38 12.01
N LEU A 61 26.95 1.09 12.85
CA LEU A 61 27.73 2.08 13.57
C LEU A 61 29.20 1.67 13.61
N ILE A 62 30.07 2.62 13.35
CA ILE A 62 31.51 2.53 13.56
C ILE A 62 31.90 3.73 14.43
N GLU A 63 32.40 3.43 15.61
CA GLU A 63 33.02 4.43 16.48
C GLU A 63 34.56 4.40 16.28
N HIS A 64 35.07 5.40 15.57
CA HIS A 64 36.50 5.56 15.38
C HIS A 64 37.10 6.34 16.56
N LYS A 65 38.10 5.75 17.22
CA LYS A 65 38.89 6.41 18.24
C LYS A 65 40.15 6.97 17.59
N GLY A 66 40.59 8.15 18.04
CA GLY A 66 41.77 8.83 17.45
C GLY A 66 42.98 7.92 17.36
N GLY A 67 43.64 7.92 16.22
CA GLY A 67 44.82 7.10 15.94
C GLY A 67 44.56 5.68 15.46
N GLU A 68 43.29 5.25 15.40
CA GLU A 68 42.91 3.92 14.87
C GLU A 68 42.92 3.91 13.34
N HIS A 69 43.09 2.70 12.79
CA HIS A 69 42.90 2.41 11.37
C HIS A 69 41.87 1.28 11.23
N ILE A 70 40.68 1.60 10.77
CA ILE A 70 39.60 0.61 10.60
C ILE A 70 39.47 0.34 9.11
N VAL A 71 39.78 -0.88 8.67
CA VAL A 71 39.70 -1.30 7.27
C VAL A 71 38.49 -2.24 7.09
N ILE A 72 37.61 -1.93 6.17
CA ILE A 72 36.44 -2.73 5.85
C ILE A 72 36.48 -3.09 4.36
N PRO A 73 36.48 -4.38 4.02
CA PRO A 73 36.35 -4.80 2.63
C PRO A 73 34.96 -4.45 2.10
N ILE A 74 34.90 -4.02 0.85
CA ILE A 74 33.67 -3.64 0.18
C ILE A 74 33.55 -4.38 -1.14
N THR A 75 32.38 -4.93 -1.40
CA THR A 75 32.01 -5.58 -2.65
C THR A 75 30.74 -4.92 -3.17
N GLY A 76 30.86 -4.19 -4.28
CA GLY A 76 29.75 -3.45 -4.86
C GLY A 76 30.23 -2.33 -5.76
N LYS A 77 29.32 -1.61 -6.41
CA LYS A 77 29.65 -0.55 -7.36
C LYS A 77 29.59 0.85 -6.77
N SER A 78 28.81 1.01 -5.71
CA SER A 78 28.67 2.28 -5.00
C SER A 78 28.64 2.07 -3.49
N LEU A 79 29.02 3.10 -2.75
CA LEU A 79 29.12 3.09 -1.31
C LEU A 79 28.43 4.35 -0.76
N SER A 80 27.75 4.22 0.36
CA SER A 80 27.16 5.36 1.09
C SER A 80 27.31 5.18 2.60
N PHE A 81 27.50 6.29 3.30
CA PHE A 81 27.52 6.34 4.77
C PHE A 81 27.30 7.78 5.27
N ARG A 82 26.94 7.92 6.53
CA ARG A 82 26.84 9.22 7.21
C ARG A 82 27.96 9.34 8.23
N SER A 83 28.73 10.43 8.17
CA SER A 83 29.79 10.72 9.14
C SER A 83 29.35 11.81 10.10
N SER A 84 29.82 11.75 11.36
CA SER A 84 29.71 12.81 12.34
C SER A 84 31.06 12.99 13.05
N GLY A 85 31.63 14.18 12.92
CA GLY A 85 32.96 14.51 13.43
C GLY A 85 33.97 14.80 12.32
N VAL A 86 35.26 14.80 12.66
CA VAL A 86 36.38 15.18 11.75
C VAL A 86 37.34 14.00 11.61
N GLY A 87 37.56 13.58 10.37
CA GLY A 87 38.45 12.47 10.06
C GLY A 87 38.80 12.38 8.58
N THR A 88 39.38 11.26 8.20
CA THR A 88 39.72 10.98 6.80
C THR A 88 39.34 9.53 6.49
N CYS A 89 38.70 9.30 5.35
CA CYS A 89 38.59 7.95 4.84
C CYS A 89 39.26 7.79 3.48
N TYR A 90 39.87 6.64 3.28
CA TYR A 90 40.46 6.21 2.03
C TYR A 90 39.60 5.15 1.42
N ILE A 91 39.21 5.33 0.17
CA ILE A 91 38.46 4.37 -0.59
C ILE A 91 39.37 3.86 -1.69
N SER A 92 39.70 2.57 -1.62
CA SER A 92 40.64 1.92 -2.53
C SER A 92 39.88 0.86 -3.35
N ASP A 93 40.08 0.85 -4.65
CA ASP A 93 39.62 -0.14 -5.60
C ASP A 93 40.68 -0.45 -6.64
N SER A 94 40.37 -1.26 -7.67
CA SER A 94 41.33 -1.59 -8.73
C SER A 94 41.77 -0.39 -9.58
N SER A 95 41.06 0.73 -9.54
CA SER A 95 41.37 1.96 -10.27
C SER A 95 42.28 2.91 -9.48
N GLY A 96 42.47 2.68 -8.17
CA GLY A 96 43.31 3.48 -7.30
C GLY A 96 42.70 3.80 -5.94
N THR A 97 43.30 4.72 -5.24
CA THR A 97 42.86 5.18 -3.91
C THR A 97 42.37 6.61 -3.98
N SER A 98 41.18 6.85 -3.49
CA SER A 98 40.63 8.21 -3.34
C SER A 98 40.52 8.59 -1.87
N THR A 99 40.83 9.84 -1.56
CA THR A 99 40.74 10.37 -0.21
C THR A 99 39.51 11.22 -0.03
N VAL A 100 38.76 10.96 1.04
CA VAL A 100 37.59 11.75 1.43
C VAL A 100 37.79 12.33 2.81
N LYS A 101 37.72 13.66 2.92
CA LYS A 101 37.76 14.36 4.21
C LYS A 101 36.36 14.34 4.83
N LEU A 102 36.29 13.85 6.06
CA LEU A 102 35.10 13.88 6.90
C LEU A 102 35.10 15.19 7.67
N ASN A 103 34.05 15.98 7.55
CA ASN A 103 33.93 17.27 8.22
C ASN A 103 32.48 17.52 8.64
N GLY A 104 32.21 17.26 9.91
CA GLY A 104 30.88 17.41 10.48
C GLY A 104 29.91 16.31 10.13
N ASP A 105 28.64 16.60 10.34
CA ASP A 105 27.53 15.69 10.08
C ASP A 105 27.15 15.71 8.58
N ARG A 106 27.49 14.64 7.87
CA ARG A 106 27.42 14.62 6.42
C ARG A 106 27.14 13.23 5.85
N GLN A 107 26.21 13.17 4.90
CA GLN A 107 26.00 12.00 4.04
C GLN A 107 27.02 12.00 2.90
N LEU A 108 27.66 10.86 2.69
CA LEU A 108 28.61 10.65 1.62
C LEU A 108 28.17 9.50 0.74
N THR A 109 28.24 9.71 -0.58
CA THR A 109 28.01 8.66 -1.58
C THR A 109 29.13 8.70 -2.60
N LYS A 110 29.71 7.54 -2.91
CA LYS A 110 30.76 7.42 -3.89
C LYS A 110 30.52 6.25 -4.83
N GLN A 111 30.79 6.46 -6.10
CA GLN A 111 30.82 5.42 -7.13
C GLN A 111 32.19 4.79 -7.21
N PHE A 112 32.23 3.48 -7.48
CA PHE A 112 33.44 2.72 -7.79
C PHE A 112 33.42 2.30 -9.25
N LEU A 113 34.61 2.14 -9.81
CA LEU A 113 34.76 1.58 -11.14
C LEU A 113 34.90 0.06 -11.12
N SER A 114 35.28 -0.52 -9.99
CA SER A 114 35.43 -1.97 -9.78
C SER A 114 34.41 -2.50 -8.75
N SER A 115 34.16 -3.80 -8.78
CA SER A 115 33.25 -4.47 -7.84
C SER A 115 33.87 -4.77 -6.48
N ASP A 116 35.19 -4.75 -6.35
CA ASP A 116 35.91 -5.10 -5.14
C ASP A 116 36.83 -3.98 -4.69
N GLY A 117 36.89 -3.73 -3.39
CA GLY A 117 37.71 -2.69 -2.83
C GLY A 117 37.75 -2.73 -1.29
N SER A 118 38.23 -1.64 -0.71
CA SER A 118 38.22 -1.43 0.75
C SER A 118 37.96 0.02 1.08
N ILE A 119 37.35 0.25 2.23
CA ILE A 119 37.31 1.59 2.85
C ILE A 119 38.10 1.54 4.13
N THR A 120 38.97 2.55 4.31
CA THR A 120 39.78 2.71 5.50
C THR A 120 39.42 4.03 6.19
N PHE A 121 38.99 3.93 7.43
CA PHE A 121 38.74 5.09 8.29
C PHE A 121 39.94 5.35 9.18
N THR A 122 40.40 6.59 9.22
CA THR A 122 41.58 7.02 9.98
C THR A 122 41.46 8.48 10.42
N GLY A 123 42.28 8.93 11.37
CA GLY A 123 42.32 10.29 11.84
C GLY A 123 42.84 10.40 13.29
N GLU A 124 43.21 11.60 13.68
CA GLU A 124 43.69 11.87 15.05
C GLU A 124 42.55 12.09 16.04
N PHE A 125 41.34 12.38 15.53
CA PHE A 125 40.17 12.69 16.34
C PHE A 125 39.16 11.51 16.31
N SER A 126 38.32 11.45 17.34
CA SER A 126 37.21 10.51 17.38
C SER A 126 36.06 11.03 16.50
N TYR A 127 35.43 10.14 15.77
CA TYR A 127 34.24 10.40 14.95
C TYR A 127 33.40 9.14 14.80
N THR A 128 32.19 9.30 14.33
CA THR A 128 31.28 8.18 14.09
C THR A 128 30.90 8.08 12.63
N ILE A 129 30.71 6.84 12.17
CA ILE A 129 30.18 6.50 10.86
C ILE A 129 28.91 5.69 11.09
N ASN A 130 27.84 6.14 10.50
CA ASN A 130 26.55 5.48 10.58
C ASN A 130 26.15 4.96 9.19
N ASN A 131 25.53 3.79 9.18
CA ASN A 131 24.88 3.20 8.03
C ASN A 131 25.82 3.03 6.84
N LEU A 132 27.01 2.45 7.06
CA LEU A 132 27.90 2.09 5.97
C LEU A 132 27.28 1.00 5.13
N ALA A 133 26.88 1.33 3.91
CA ALA A 133 26.21 0.43 2.98
C ALA A 133 26.87 0.46 1.59
N VAL A 134 26.86 -0.67 0.92
CA VAL A 134 27.26 -0.82 -0.48
C VAL A 134 26.05 -1.17 -1.35
N PHE A 135 26.13 -0.70 -2.59
CA PHE A 135 25.09 -0.90 -3.61
C PHE A 135 25.69 -1.65 -4.78
N GLU A 136 24.97 -2.63 -5.30
CA GLU A 136 25.39 -3.38 -6.51
C GLU A 136 25.32 -2.52 -7.77
N ASP A 137 24.51 -1.47 -7.77
CA ASP A 137 24.34 -0.58 -8.92
C ASP A 137 25.16 0.70 -8.74
N LEU A 138 25.51 1.35 -9.87
CA LEU A 138 26.08 2.70 -9.84
C LEU A 138 24.98 3.69 -9.45
N LEU A 139 25.15 4.33 -8.29
CA LEU A 139 24.30 5.44 -7.89
C LEU A 139 24.74 6.69 -8.65
N SER A 140 23.80 7.38 -9.29
CA SER A 140 24.08 8.71 -9.86
C SER A 140 24.46 9.69 -8.73
N ASN A 141 25.38 10.61 -9.00
CA ASN A 141 25.81 11.64 -8.04
C ASN A 141 24.69 12.59 -7.58
N ASN A 142 23.55 12.55 -8.23
CA ASN A 142 22.37 13.31 -7.87
C ASN A 142 21.48 12.44 -6.99
N ALA A 143 21.73 12.54 -5.67
CA ALA A 143 20.75 12.34 -4.62
C ALA A 143 19.77 11.19 -4.85
N ILE A 144 20.16 10.03 -4.44
CA ILE A 144 19.22 9.39 -3.55
C ILE A 144 19.53 10.08 -2.21
N ASP A 145 18.70 11.04 -1.80
CA ASP A 145 18.48 11.28 -0.40
C ASP A 145 18.09 9.92 0.15
N ILE A 146 19.07 9.21 0.67
CA ILE A 146 18.79 8.05 1.49
C ILE A 146 18.22 8.71 2.74
N PRO A 147 16.91 8.69 2.92
CA PRO A 147 16.33 9.25 4.12
C PRO A 147 17.03 8.56 5.27
N GLU A 148 17.21 9.27 6.36
CA GLU A 148 17.77 8.79 7.60
C GLU A 148 17.47 7.29 7.71
N TYR A 149 18.49 6.43 7.64
CA TYR A 149 18.36 5.00 7.31
C TYR A 149 17.28 4.37 8.18
N SER A 150 16.11 4.27 7.62
CA SER A 150 15.09 3.36 8.14
C SER A 150 15.36 2.01 7.50
N PRO A 151 15.64 0.96 8.27
CA PRO A 151 15.83 -0.38 7.70
C PRO A 151 14.60 -0.86 6.93
N ASN A 152 13.51 -0.15 7.03
CA ASN A 152 12.23 -0.45 6.41
C ASN A 152 11.71 0.76 5.62
N ARG A 153 11.04 0.47 4.51
CA ARG A 153 10.23 1.45 3.76
C ARG A 153 8.80 1.35 4.26
N GLU A 154 8.24 2.46 4.68
CA GLU A 154 6.81 2.59 4.94
C GLU A 154 6.12 3.13 3.71
N LEU A 155 5.07 2.45 3.26
CA LEU A 155 4.24 2.87 2.14
C LEU A 155 2.81 3.06 2.63
N SER A 156 2.25 4.24 2.36
CA SER A 156 0.86 4.54 2.65
C SER A 156 -0.04 3.93 1.58
N PRO A 157 -1.13 3.24 1.96
CA PRO A 157 -2.01 2.57 0.99
C PRO A 157 -2.68 3.54 0.02
N GLU A 158 -2.87 4.80 0.40
CA GLU A 158 -3.47 5.83 -0.45
C GLU A 158 -2.68 6.07 -1.75
N ASP A 159 -1.36 5.78 -1.74
CA ASP A 159 -0.50 5.99 -2.91
C ASP A 159 -0.70 4.91 -4.00
N TYR A 160 -1.30 3.76 -3.67
CA TYR A 160 -1.40 2.60 -4.57
C TYR A 160 -2.69 1.79 -4.47
N CYS A 161 -3.53 2.05 -3.46
CA CYS A 161 -4.81 1.39 -3.24
C CYS A 161 -5.96 2.38 -3.36
N ASP A 162 -6.62 2.41 -4.51
CA ASP A 162 -7.77 3.29 -4.74
C ASP A 162 -8.93 2.96 -3.79
N GLY A 163 -9.37 3.97 -3.03
CA GLY A 163 -10.45 3.84 -2.06
C GLY A 163 -10.11 2.89 -0.90
N PHE A 164 -8.86 2.80 -0.48
CA PHE A 164 -8.42 1.90 0.59
C PHE A 164 -9.25 2.02 1.86
N ARG A 165 -9.63 0.88 2.44
CA ARG A 165 -10.30 0.77 3.73
C ARG A 165 -9.51 -0.08 4.73
N ALA A 166 -9.11 -1.27 4.32
CA ALA A 166 -8.32 -2.19 5.14
C ALA A 166 -7.69 -3.28 4.27
N PHE A 167 -6.55 -3.81 4.65
CA PHE A 167 -5.99 -5.00 4.02
C PHE A 167 -6.81 -6.25 4.34
N SER A 168 -6.86 -7.16 3.36
CA SER A 168 -7.50 -8.47 3.48
C SER A 168 -6.45 -9.55 3.29
N GLY A 169 -5.95 -10.11 4.39
CA GLY A 169 -4.94 -11.16 4.37
C GLY A 169 -3.50 -10.64 4.35
N TYR A 170 -2.57 -11.55 4.06
CA TYR A 170 -1.13 -11.29 4.06
C TYR A 170 -0.62 -10.88 2.68
N PRO A 171 0.50 -10.13 2.63
CA PRO A 171 1.19 -9.85 1.37
C PRO A 171 1.60 -11.14 0.66
N LYS A 172 1.41 -11.20 -0.65
CA LYS A 172 1.73 -12.38 -1.47
C LYS A 172 2.71 -12.04 -2.59
N ASP A 173 3.53 -13.02 -2.99
CA ASP A 173 4.35 -12.96 -4.19
C ASP A 173 3.52 -13.29 -5.45
N LYS A 174 4.15 -13.24 -6.61
CA LYS A 174 3.52 -13.59 -7.90
C LYS A 174 3.06 -15.06 -8.01
N PHE A 175 3.51 -15.92 -7.12
CA PHE A 175 3.12 -17.33 -7.07
C PHE A 175 2.02 -17.59 -6.03
N GLY A 176 1.58 -16.56 -5.30
CA GLY A 176 0.56 -16.65 -4.25
C GLY A 176 1.10 -17.04 -2.87
N ASN A 177 2.44 -17.16 -2.70
CA ASN A 177 3.04 -17.46 -1.42
C ASN A 177 3.07 -16.20 -0.54
N THR A 178 2.90 -16.38 0.77
CA THR A 178 3.03 -15.29 1.73
C THR A 178 4.46 -14.77 1.79
N VAL A 179 4.62 -13.46 1.83
CA VAL A 179 5.91 -12.78 1.95
C VAL A 179 6.11 -12.31 3.38
N ASP A 180 6.75 -13.14 4.21
CA ASP A 180 6.93 -12.87 5.66
C ASP A 180 7.83 -11.66 5.95
N ALA A 181 8.71 -11.31 4.99
CA ALA A 181 9.59 -10.15 5.12
C ALA A 181 8.83 -8.81 5.12
N VAL A 182 7.62 -8.78 4.56
CA VAL A 182 6.80 -7.57 4.47
C VAL A 182 5.66 -7.65 5.49
N LYS A 183 5.49 -6.60 6.26
CA LYS A 183 4.48 -6.52 7.31
C LYS A 183 3.42 -5.48 6.98
N LEU A 184 2.20 -5.76 7.42
CA LEU A 184 1.08 -4.81 7.39
C LEU A 184 0.85 -4.35 8.82
N VAL A 185 1.15 -3.08 9.11
CA VAL A 185 1.03 -2.50 10.46
C VAL A 185 0.30 -1.17 10.35
N ASP A 186 -0.74 -0.99 11.14
CA ASP A 186 -1.54 0.25 11.20
C ASP A 186 -1.99 0.77 9.82
N GLY A 187 -2.39 -0.16 8.96
CA GLY A 187 -2.83 0.18 7.60
C GLY A 187 -1.70 0.48 6.62
N LYS A 188 -0.44 0.45 7.02
CA LYS A 188 0.72 0.68 6.17
C LYS A 188 1.41 -0.61 5.78
N VAL A 189 2.11 -0.59 4.65
CA VAL A 189 3.01 -1.65 4.22
C VAL A 189 4.43 -1.31 4.68
N ILE A 190 5.00 -2.18 5.47
CA ILE A 190 6.39 -2.07 5.95
C ILE A 190 7.21 -3.14 5.25
N ALA A 191 8.05 -2.74 4.32
CA ALA A 191 8.94 -3.62 3.59
C ALA A 191 10.40 -3.32 3.93
N PRO A 192 11.27 -4.35 4.08
CA PRO A 192 12.70 -4.15 4.20
C PRO A 192 13.23 -3.30 3.04
N PHE A 193 14.23 -2.48 3.31
CA PHE A 193 14.76 -1.56 2.29
C PHE A 193 15.37 -2.31 1.09
N ASP A 194 15.91 -3.48 1.32
CA ASP A 194 16.51 -4.39 0.33
C ASP A 194 15.50 -5.35 -0.33
N TYR A 195 14.23 -5.32 0.11
CA TYR A 195 13.20 -6.17 -0.51
C TYR A 195 13.03 -5.83 -1.98
N ARG A 196 12.98 -6.89 -2.82
CA ARG A 196 12.77 -6.82 -4.27
C ARG A 196 11.73 -7.82 -4.71
N GLY A 197 10.99 -7.42 -5.70
CA GLY A 197 9.98 -8.25 -6.33
C GLY A 197 8.64 -7.56 -6.42
N ASP A 198 7.70 -8.25 -7.00
CA ASP A 198 6.31 -7.80 -7.05
C ASP A 198 5.57 -8.35 -5.83
N LEU A 199 4.87 -7.46 -5.15
CA LEU A 199 4.05 -7.75 -3.99
C LEU A 199 2.59 -7.55 -4.34
N TYR A 200 1.76 -8.54 -4.09
CA TYR A 200 0.34 -8.53 -4.31
C TYR A 200 -0.38 -8.35 -2.98
N LEU A 201 -1.11 -7.24 -2.84
CA LEU A 201 -1.84 -6.87 -1.64
C LEU A 201 -3.32 -6.90 -1.92
N THR A 202 -4.06 -7.75 -1.23
CA THR A 202 -5.52 -7.73 -1.28
C THR A 202 -6.04 -6.78 -0.22
N TYR A 203 -6.96 -5.91 -0.60
CA TYR A 203 -7.54 -4.92 0.30
C TYR A 203 -9.03 -4.74 0.04
N TYR A 204 -9.76 -4.37 1.08
CA TYR A 204 -11.14 -3.90 0.97
C TYR A 204 -11.14 -2.42 0.63
N ARG A 205 -12.06 -2.03 -0.24
CA ARG A 205 -12.19 -0.64 -0.66
C ARG A 205 -13.53 -0.03 -0.26
N THR A 206 -13.57 1.28 -0.22
CA THR A 206 -14.80 2.07 -0.19
C THR A 206 -15.33 2.25 -1.63
N PRO A 207 -16.65 2.34 -1.83
CA PRO A 207 -17.20 2.60 -3.16
C PRO A 207 -16.86 4.01 -3.64
N ALA A 208 -16.76 4.17 -4.95
CA ALA A 208 -16.72 5.49 -5.56
C ALA A 208 -18.06 6.20 -5.32
N PRO A 209 -18.08 7.47 -4.89
CA PRO A 209 -19.32 8.19 -4.64
C PRO A 209 -20.09 8.44 -5.95
N ILE A 210 -21.41 8.25 -5.89
CA ILE A 210 -22.33 8.56 -6.99
C ILE A 210 -22.48 10.07 -7.08
N LYS A 211 -22.24 10.66 -8.28
CA LYS A 211 -22.31 12.11 -8.53
C LYS A 211 -23.22 12.40 -9.70
N SER A 212 -23.84 13.57 -9.70
CA SER A 212 -24.73 14.01 -10.80
C SER A 212 -24.04 14.12 -12.16
N SER A 213 -22.71 14.28 -12.19
CA SER A 213 -21.93 14.40 -13.43
C SER A 213 -21.70 13.07 -14.16
N THR A 214 -22.09 11.93 -13.59
CA THR A 214 -21.73 10.57 -14.08
C THR A 214 -22.96 9.73 -14.45
N TYR A 215 -23.98 10.35 -15.05
CA TYR A 215 -25.28 9.70 -15.34
C TYR A 215 -25.17 8.41 -16.15
N ASP A 216 -24.25 8.32 -17.09
CA ASP A 216 -24.07 7.16 -17.96
C ASP A 216 -23.01 6.17 -17.44
N GLU A 217 -22.34 6.51 -16.33
CA GLU A 217 -21.35 5.63 -15.73
C GLU A 217 -22.02 4.53 -14.90
N LYS A 218 -21.40 3.35 -14.89
CA LYS A 218 -21.80 2.29 -14.00
C LYS A 218 -21.48 2.66 -12.56
N ILE A 219 -22.50 2.55 -11.69
CA ILE A 219 -22.31 2.64 -10.25
C ILE A 219 -21.37 1.51 -9.80
N ASP A 220 -20.48 1.85 -8.90
CA ASP A 220 -19.51 0.94 -8.33
C ASP A 220 -20.17 -0.02 -7.33
N VAL A 221 -20.94 -0.96 -7.85
CA VAL A 221 -21.62 -2.02 -7.09
C VAL A 221 -21.50 -3.35 -7.84
N THR A 222 -21.35 -4.45 -7.12
CA THR A 222 -21.32 -5.78 -7.75
C THR A 222 -22.67 -6.15 -8.33
N ASP A 223 -22.69 -6.95 -9.40
CA ASP A 223 -23.93 -7.36 -10.05
C ASP A 223 -24.90 -8.07 -9.09
N GLU A 224 -24.36 -8.84 -8.13
CA GLU A 224 -25.16 -9.51 -7.09
C GLU A 224 -25.84 -8.54 -6.12
N CYS A 225 -25.21 -7.40 -5.84
CA CYS A 225 -25.69 -6.38 -4.93
C CYS A 225 -26.44 -5.24 -5.63
N ALA A 226 -26.37 -5.15 -6.94
CA ALA A 226 -27.03 -4.09 -7.71
C ALA A 226 -28.54 -3.98 -7.41
N PRO A 227 -29.32 -5.09 -7.31
CA PRO A 227 -30.74 -5.03 -6.98
C PRO A 227 -31.06 -4.52 -5.57
N LEU A 228 -30.07 -4.52 -4.66
CA LEU A 228 -30.23 -4.05 -3.29
C LEU A 228 -30.18 -2.53 -3.19
N LEU A 229 -29.49 -1.87 -4.13
CA LEU A 229 -29.24 -0.44 -4.07
C LEU A 229 -30.53 0.40 -4.13
N PRO A 230 -31.49 0.18 -5.06
CA PRO A 230 -32.72 0.93 -5.09
C PRO A 230 -33.57 0.71 -3.84
N ILE A 231 -33.63 -0.52 -3.32
CA ILE A 231 -34.40 -0.86 -2.11
C ILE A 231 -33.87 -0.11 -0.89
N LEU A 232 -32.55 -0.11 -0.73
CA LEU A 232 -31.92 0.56 0.40
C LEU A 232 -31.94 2.09 0.24
N THR A 233 -31.84 2.61 -0.99
CA THR A 233 -32.03 4.02 -1.29
C THR A 233 -33.45 4.46 -0.92
N ALA A 234 -34.47 3.69 -1.28
CA ALA A 234 -35.85 3.92 -0.89
C ALA A 234 -36.03 3.94 0.64
N SER A 235 -35.37 3.05 1.36
CA SER A 235 -35.41 3.05 2.84
C SER A 235 -34.89 4.38 3.40
N PHE A 236 -33.82 4.94 2.86
CA PHE A 236 -33.27 6.20 3.33
C PHE A 236 -34.11 7.43 2.91
N LEU A 237 -34.75 7.38 1.75
CA LEU A 237 -35.68 8.43 1.31
C LEU A 237 -36.94 8.49 2.17
N TRP A 238 -37.49 7.37 2.63
CA TRP A 238 -38.65 7.32 3.53
C TRP A 238 -38.33 7.67 4.99
N LEU A 239 -37.07 7.82 5.37
CA LEU A 239 -36.65 7.90 6.77
C LEU A 239 -37.31 9.08 7.51
N ASP A 240 -37.46 10.21 6.84
CA ASP A 240 -38.00 11.44 7.41
C ASP A 240 -39.51 11.56 7.25
N ASP A 241 -40.12 10.89 6.26
CA ASP A 241 -41.56 11.01 5.94
C ASP A 241 -42.41 9.87 6.52
N ASP A 242 -41.94 8.63 6.42
CA ASP A 242 -42.65 7.45 6.90
C ASP A 242 -41.68 6.39 7.43
N ALA A 243 -41.45 6.45 8.73
CA ALA A 243 -40.54 5.50 9.41
C ALA A 243 -41.00 4.03 9.25
N GLY A 244 -42.30 3.75 9.11
CA GLY A 244 -42.80 2.41 8.90
C GLY A 244 -42.41 1.84 7.53
N LYS A 245 -42.53 2.64 6.47
CA LYS A 245 -42.04 2.28 5.13
C LYS A 245 -40.54 2.17 5.09
N ALA A 246 -39.79 3.10 5.70
CA ALA A 246 -38.35 3.03 5.80
C ALA A 246 -37.91 1.70 6.43
N GLN A 247 -38.56 1.29 7.52
CA GLN A 247 -38.26 0.04 8.20
C GLN A 247 -38.64 -1.19 7.35
N TYR A 248 -39.72 -1.14 6.59
CA TYR A 248 -40.10 -2.21 5.66
C TYR A 248 -39.02 -2.45 4.61
N TYR A 249 -38.55 -1.38 3.92
CA TYR A 249 -37.47 -1.51 2.91
C TYR A 249 -36.14 -1.95 3.54
N MET A 250 -35.83 -1.48 4.75
CA MET A 250 -34.64 -1.93 5.49
C MET A 250 -34.71 -3.43 5.83
N SER A 251 -35.91 -3.94 6.20
CA SER A 251 -36.10 -5.36 6.46
C SER A 251 -35.96 -6.19 5.18
N LEU A 252 -36.55 -5.73 4.08
CA LEU A 252 -36.39 -6.38 2.78
C LEU A 252 -34.92 -6.45 2.34
N TYR A 253 -34.18 -5.37 2.50
CA TYR A 253 -32.73 -5.35 2.26
C TYR A 253 -31.99 -6.40 3.09
N ARG A 254 -32.28 -6.48 4.40
CA ARG A 254 -31.63 -7.45 5.31
C ARG A 254 -31.90 -8.89 4.91
N ASP A 255 -33.12 -9.20 4.48
CA ASP A 255 -33.48 -10.52 4.03
C ASP A 255 -32.76 -10.89 2.73
N MET A 256 -32.68 -9.97 1.78
CA MET A 256 -31.97 -10.18 0.51
C MET A 256 -30.48 -10.36 0.70
N ILE A 257 -29.82 -9.51 1.50
CA ILE A 257 -28.38 -9.62 1.76
C ILE A 257 -28.04 -10.92 2.51
N ALA A 258 -28.91 -11.37 3.41
CA ALA A 258 -28.75 -12.65 4.10
C ALA A 258 -28.80 -13.83 3.12
N ASN A 259 -29.68 -13.78 2.12
CA ASN A 259 -29.76 -14.80 1.08
C ASN A 259 -28.50 -14.82 0.21
N ILE A 260 -28.00 -13.66 -0.21
CA ILE A 260 -26.75 -13.57 -0.97
C ILE A 260 -25.58 -14.18 -0.17
N ARG A 261 -25.49 -13.93 1.14
CA ARG A 261 -24.48 -14.51 2.02
C ARG A 261 -24.56 -16.05 2.07
N ARG A 262 -25.76 -16.62 2.15
CA ARG A 262 -25.97 -18.08 2.16
C ARG A 262 -25.51 -18.73 0.86
N PHE A 263 -25.84 -18.15 -0.29
CA PHE A 263 -25.41 -18.69 -1.59
C PHE A 263 -23.89 -18.60 -1.80
N SER A 264 -23.27 -17.55 -1.32
CA SER A 264 -21.82 -17.39 -1.38
C SER A 264 -21.06 -18.42 -0.54
N ASN A 265 -21.53 -18.69 0.67
CA ASN A 265 -20.92 -19.68 1.55
C ASN A 265 -21.08 -21.13 1.00
N ASN A 266 -22.22 -21.45 0.41
CA ASN A 266 -22.45 -22.78 -0.18
C ASN A 266 -21.56 -23.05 -1.41
N LYS A 267 -21.14 -22.04 -2.17
CA LYS A 267 -20.17 -22.20 -3.27
C LYS A 267 -18.77 -22.59 -2.76
N VAL A 268 -18.36 -22.06 -1.63
CA VAL A 268 -17.06 -22.37 -1.03
C VAL A 268 -17.04 -23.81 -0.53
N ASP A 269 -18.09 -24.27 0.12
CA ASP A 269 -18.19 -25.65 0.64
C ASP A 269 -18.24 -26.70 -0.47
N THR A 270 -18.85 -26.40 -1.64
CA THR A 270 -18.89 -27.32 -2.79
C THR A 270 -17.55 -27.43 -3.52
N GLU A 271 -16.72 -26.40 -3.55
CA GLU A 271 -15.37 -26.48 -4.13
C GLU A 271 -14.40 -27.30 -3.26
N TYR A 272 -14.54 -27.24 -1.93
CA TYR A 272 -13.74 -28.05 -1.02
C TYR A 272 -14.13 -29.53 -1.00
N SER A 273 -15.40 -29.87 -1.25
CA SER A 273 -15.87 -31.25 -1.25
C SER A 273 -15.51 -32.05 -2.51
N VAL A 274 -15.24 -31.37 -3.65
CA VAL A 274 -14.86 -32.02 -4.90
C VAL A 274 -13.38 -32.40 -4.95
N ASN A 275 -12.52 -31.72 -4.20
CA ASN A 275 -11.07 -32.02 -4.16
C ASN A 275 -10.68 -33.00 -3.04
N GLY A 276 -11.61 -33.55 -2.29
CA GLY A 276 -11.36 -34.48 -1.19
C GLY A 276 -11.38 -35.98 -1.55
N TRP A 277 -11.59 -36.34 -2.82
CA TRP A 277 -11.65 -37.74 -3.30
C TRP A 277 -10.83 -37.88 -4.59
N ALA A 278 -9.54 -37.96 -4.45
CA ALA A 278 -8.63 -38.53 -5.45
C ALA A 278 -7.53 -39.31 -4.74
#